data_93a313f2249c2c16a2be3492a9c33236
#
_entry.id   93a313f2249c2c16a2be3492a9c33236
#
_cell.length_a   1.000
_cell.length_b   1.000
_cell.length_c   1.000
_cell.angle_alpha   90.00
_cell.angle_beta   90.00
_cell.angle_gamma   90.00
#
_symmetry.space_group_name_H-M   'P 1'
#
loop_
_entity.id
_entity.type
_entity.pdbx_description
1 polymer ?
#
loop_
_entity_poly.entity_id
_entity_poly.type
_entity_poly.pdbx_seq_one_letter_code
_entity_poly.pdbx_strand_id
1 'polypeptide(L)'
;RNAFFVSPFGFIEGFKIGDKVFINEQGMMIPVGEELLGRVVDPFIRPKDGKGIISASAFAPIMKAPMDAMKRGLINEPFRVGVKTIDALLTCGKGQKMGIFAGSGVGKSTLMGMIVRGSEAPIKVVALIGERGREVPEFIEKNLGGNLENTVIVIATSDDSPLMRKYGAFSAMSIAEYFKEQGRDVLFMMDSVTRFAMAQREIGLALGEPPTSKGYPPSVLALLPQLMERAGKEEGKGSITA
;
A
#
# COMPACT_ATOMS: atom_id res chain seq x y z
N ARG A 1 -8.75 -23.45 -27.00
CA ARG A 1 -7.35 -23.63 -26.58
C ARG A 1 -7.26 -23.18 -25.13
N ASN A 2 -7.04 -24.11 -24.23
CA ASN A 2 -6.80 -23.80 -22.82
C ASN A 2 -5.34 -23.36 -22.67
N ALA A 3 -5.10 -22.06 -22.66
CA ALA A 3 -3.79 -21.46 -22.41
C ALA A 3 -3.86 -20.63 -21.13
N PHE A 4 -2.81 -20.72 -20.31
CA PHE A 4 -2.64 -19.90 -19.13
C PHE A 4 -1.55 -18.87 -19.41
N PHE A 5 -1.82 -17.62 -19.05
CA PHE A 5 -0.81 -16.58 -19.05
C PHE A 5 -0.19 -16.47 -17.65
N VAL A 6 1.12 -16.60 -17.58
CA VAL A 6 1.86 -16.48 -16.32
C VAL A 6 2.75 -15.24 -16.40
N SER A 7 2.67 -14.38 -15.42
CA SER A 7 3.54 -13.21 -15.30
C SER A 7 4.39 -13.34 -14.03
N PRO A 8 5.73 -13.29 -14.13
CA PRO A 8 6.61 -13.45 -12.99
C PRO A 8 6.68 -12.17 -12.16
N PHE A 9 6.96 -12.31 -10.86
CA PHE A 9 7.26 -11.17 -9.98
C PHE A 9 8.67 -10.62 -10.19
N GLY A 10 9.59 -11.41 -10.69
CA GLY A 10 10.98 -11.06 -10.96
C GLY A 10 11.39 -11.38 -12.39
N PHE A 11 12.70 -11.44 -12.62
CA PHE A 11 13.25 -11.82 -13.92
C PHE A 11 12.96 -13.29 -14.23
N ILE A 12 12.63 -13.58 -15.50
CA ILE A 12 12.43 -14.94 -15.99
C ILE A 12 13.78 -15.46 -16.46
N GLU A 13 14.52 -16.10 -15.57
CA GLU A 13 15.73 -16.85 -15.95
C GLU A 13 15.50 -18.33 -15.67
N GLY A 14 15.95 -19.19 -16.61
CA GLY A 14 15.97 -20.63 -16.44
C GLY A 14 14.68 -21.38 -16.76
N PHE A 15 13.58 -20.73 -17.08
CA PHE A 15 12.32 -21.41 -17.50
C PHE A 15 12.47 -22.05 -18.88
N LYS A 16 12.03 -23.29 -18.99
CA LYS A 16 12.08 -24.09 -20.24
C LYS A 16 10.70 -24.61 -20.60
N ILE A 17 10.49 -24.87 -21.88
CA ILE A 17 9.31 -25.58 -22.36
C ILE A 17 9.28 -26.97 -21.72
N GLY A 18 8.17 -27.28 -21.04
CA GLY A 18 7.98 -28.54 -20.32
C GLY A 18 8.13 -28.44 -18.79
N ASP A 19 8.51 -27.28 -18.27
CA ASP A 19 8.52 -27.05 -16.82
C ASP A 19 7.11 -27.15 -16.24
N LYS A 20 7.02 -27.73 -15.05
CA LYS A 20 5.73 -27.91 -14.37
C LYS A 20 5.34 -26.64 -13.60
N VAL A 21 4.09 -26.24 -13.72
CA VAL A 21 3.49 -25.11 -12.99
C VAL A 21 2.47 -25.67 -11.99
N PHE A 22 2.55 -25.22 -10.75
CA PHE A 22 1.63 -25.61 -9.68
C PHE A 22 0.80 -24.39 -9.25
N ILE A 23 -0.49 -24.59 -9.05
CA ILE A 23 -1.39 -23.56 -8.50
C ILE A 23 -1.34 -23.65 -6.99
N ASN A 24 -1.11 -22.49 -6.33
CA ASN A 24 -1.28 -22.37 -4.88
C ASN A 24 -2.75 -22.03 -4.57
N GLU A 25 -3.50 -22.99 -4.05
CA GLU A 25 -4.94 -22.84 -3.73
C GLU A 25 -5.19 -21.86 -2.57
N GLN A 26 -4.22 -21.64 -1.70
CA GLN A 26 -4.35 -20.70 -0.55
C GLN A 26 -4.26 -19.23 -0.97
N GLY A 27 -3.93 -18.94 -2.23
CA GLY A 27 -3.68 -17.58 -2.70
C GLY A 27 -2.38 -17.01 -2.13
N MET A 28 -2.20 -15.69 -2.31
CA MET A 28 -1.01 -15.01 -1.82
C MET A 28 -1.25 -14.49 -0.40
N MET A 29 -0.53 -15.06 0.55
CA MET A 29 -0.51 -14.66 1.95
C MET A 29 0.78 -13.93 2.27
N ILE A 30 0.71 -12.92 3.12
CA ILE A 30 1.89 -12.22 3.65
C ILE A 30 1.94 -12.34 5.18
N PRO A 31 3.15 -12.38 5.75
CA PRO A 31 3.33 -12.24 7.20
C PRO A 31 2.83 -10.89 7.68
N VAL A 32 2.11 -10.85 8.81
CA VAL A 32 1.64 -9.64 9.49
C VAL A 32 1.83 -9.79 11.00
N GLY A 33 2.06 -8.69 11.71
CA GLY A 33 2.29 -8.73 13.15
C GLY A 33 2.97 -7.45 13.65
N GLU A 34 3.12 -7.34 14.97
CA GLU A 34 3.84 -6.25 15.63
C GLU A 34 5.33 -6.21 15.20
N GLU A 35 5.88 -7.35 14.79
CA GLU A 35 7.25 -7.51 14.32
C GLU A 35 7.57 -6.73 13.05
N LEU A 36 6.52 -6.22 12.38
CA LEU A 36 6.65 -5.34 11.22
C LEU A 36 6.89 -3.88 11.61
N LEU A 37 6.59 -3.48 12.85
CA LEU A 37 6.80 -2.10 13.29
C LEU A 37 8.30 -1.76 13.28
N GLY A 38 8.64 -0.61 12.77
CA GLY A 38 10.02 -0.18 12.60
C GLY A 38 10.74 -0.79 11.39
N ARG A 39 10.04 -1.53 10.52
CA ARG A 39 10.64 -2.27 9.42
C ARG A 39 10.34 -1.64 8.05
N VAL A 40 11.29 -1.84 7.16
CA VAL A 40 11.19 -1.50 5.75
C VAL A 40 11.24 -2.80 4.95
N VAL A 41 10.19 -3.07 4.16
CA VAL A 41 9.99 -4.36 3.51
C VAL A 41 9.57 -4.20 2.05
N ASP A 42 9.73 -5.28 1.28
CA ASP A 42 9.18 -5.40 -0.06
C ASP A 42 7.69 -5.85 -0.02
N PRO A 43 6.98 -5.97 -1.16
CA PRO A 43 5.59 -6.42 -1.22
C PRO A 43 5.31 -7.81 -0.61
N PHE A 44 6.31 -8.66 -0.49
CA PHE A 44 6.23 -9.98 0.13
C PHE A 44 6.84 -10.05 1.54
N ILE A 45 7.02 -8.87 2.15
CA ILE A 45 7.55 -8.72 3.52
C ILE A 45 9.00 -9.20 3.67
N ARG A 46 9.75 -9.22 2.57
CA ARG A 46 11.20 -9.44 2.65
C ARG A 46 11.87 -8.17 3.15
N PRO A 47 12.75 -8.27 4.17
CA PRO A 47 13.44 -7.11 4.72
C PRO A 47 14.26 -6.35 3.68
N LYS A 48 14.17 -5.02 3.71
CA LYS A 48 14.99 -4.10 2.91
C LYS A 48 15.86 -3.18 3.78
N ASP A 49 15.74 -3.30 5.10
CA ASP A 49 16.38 -2.45 6.11
C ASP A 49 17.66 -3.06 6.70
N GLY A 50 18.07 -4.24 6.27
CA GLY A 50 19.25 -4.94 6.79
C GLY A 50 19.11 -5.49 8.22
N LYS A 51 17.92 -5.40 8.84
CA LYS A 51 17.68 -5.81 10.25
C LYS A 51 17.36 -7.31 10.42
N GLY A 52 17.63 -8.14 9.41
CA GLY A 52 17.40 -9.58 9.48
C GLY A 52 15.95 -10.00 9.20
N ILE A 53 15.72 -11.31 9.28
CA ILE A 53 14.44 -11.96 8.97
C ILE A 53 13.34 -11.53 9.95
N ILE A 54 12.12 -11.39 9.46
CA ILE A 54 10.92 -11.08 10.25
C ILE A 54 10.22 -12.40 10.57
N SER A 55 10.12 -12.75 11.85
CA SER A 55 9.37 -13.91 12.33
C SER A 55 7.97 -13.45 12.71
N ALA A 56 7.07 -13.41 11.76
CA ALA A 56 5.72 -12.92 11.98
C ALA A 56 4.85 -13.95 12.73
N SER A 57 3.95 -13.43 13.55
CA SER A 57 3.02 -14.21 14.36
C SER A 57 1.74 -14.60 13.61
N ALA A 58 1.41 -13.93 12.52
CA ALA A 58 0.18 -14.17 11.76
C ALA A 58 0.40 -13.97 10.24
N PHE A 59 -0.61 -14.38 9.46
CA PHE A 59 -0.63 -14.21 8.02
C PHE A 59 -1.95 -13.60 7.56
N ALA A 60 -1.89 -12.73 6.55
CA ALA A 60 -3.07 -12.11 5.94
C ALA A 60 -3.04 -12.26 4.41
N PRO A 61 -4.20 -12.43 3.76
CA PRO A 61 -4.27 -12.44 2.31
C PRO A 61 -3.97 -11.05 1.74
N ILE A 62 -3.16 -10.99 0.69
CA ILE A 62 -2.88 -9.73 -0.02
C ILE A 62 -4.16 -9.21 -0.70
N MET A 63 -4.86 -10.10 -1.39
CA MET A 63 -6.11 -9.77 -2.07
C MET A 63 -7.29 -10.13 -1.16
N LYS A 64 -8.07 -9.13 -0.80
CA LYS A 64 -9.27 -9.25 0.04
C LYS A 64 -10.35 -8.34 -0.52
N ALA A 65 -11.60 -8.76 -0.39
CA ALA A 65 -12.74 -7.91 -0.73
C ALA A 65 -12.76 -6.64 0.13
N PRO A 66 -13.25 -5.53 -0.40
CA PRO A 66 -13.52 -4.32 0.40
C PRO A 66 -14.45 -4.62 1.58
N MET A 67 -14.41 -3.74 2.56
CA MET A 67 -15.31 -3.79 3.72
C MET A 67 -16.76 -3.71 3.29
N ASP A 68 -17.62 -4.55 3.85
CA ASP A 68 -19.06 -4.50 3.67
C ASP A 68 -19.61 -3.10 4.04
N ALA A 69 -20.47 -2.55 3.17
CA ALA A 69 -21.03 -1.22 3.35
C ALA A 69 -21.80 -1.09 4.68
N MET A 70 -22.51 -2.13 5.11
CA MET A 70 -23.29 -2.14 6.34
C MET A 70 -22.45 -2.25 7.62
N LYS A 71 -21.17 -2.61 7.50
CA LYS A 71 -20.22 -2.65 8.62
C LYS A 71 -19.41 -1.36 8.78
N ARG A 72 -19.59 -0.42 7.87
CA ARG A 72 -18.86 0.86 7.92
C ARG A 72 -19.37 1.71 9.06
N GLY A 73 -18.45 2.11 9.95
CA GLY A 73 -18.72 3.06 11.01
C GLY A 73 -18.82 4.49 10.48
N LEU A 74 -19.56 5.33 11.17
CA LEU A 74 -19.66 6.76 10.86
C LEU A 74 -18.33 7.47 11.14
N ILE A 75 -17.98 8.41 10.27
CA ILE A 75 -16.85 9.31 10.48
C ILE A 75 -17.33 10.49 11.31
N ASN A 76 -17.21 10.38 12.62
CA ASN A 76 -17.70 11.34 13.60
C ASN A 76 -16.63 11.81 14.60
N GLU A 77 -15.40 11.34 14.44
CA GLU A 77 -14.28 11.71 15.28
C GLU A 77 -13.17 12.38 14.44
N PRO A 78 -12.61 13.51 14.89
CA PRO A 78 -11.49 14.14 14.21
C PRO A 78 -10.25 13.24 14.31
N PHE A 79 -9.43 13.26 13.26
CA PHE A 79 -8.11 12.63 13.19
C PHE A 79 -7.06 13.70 12.99
N ARG A 80 -6.20 13.89 13.97
CA ARG A 80 -5.13 14.89 13.88
C ARG A 80 -3.95 14.36 13.09
N VAL A 81 -3.61 15.10 12.03
CA VAL A 81 -2.46 14.79 11.17
C VAL A 81 -1.19 15.51 11.59
N GLY A 82 -1.26 16.42 12.58
CA GLY A 82 -0.12 17.18 13.10
C GLY A 82 0.35 18.33 12.20
N VAL A 83 -0.41 18.66 11.16
CA VAL A 83 -0.17 19.81 10.30
C VAL A 83 -1.21 20.87 10.60
N LYS A 84 -0.79 21.98 11.21
CA LYS A 84 -1.69 23.02 11.75
C LYS A 84 -2.75 23.49 10.76
N THR A 85 -2.38 23.70 9.51
CA THR A 85 -3.31 24.16 8.47
C THR A 85 -4.37 23.10 8.15
N ILE A 86 -4.01 21.83 8.13
CA ILE A 86 -4.95 20.73 7.89
C ILE A 86 -5.84 20.56 9.11
N ASP A 87 -5.25 20.46 10.30
CA ASP A 87 -6.00 20.23 11.54
C ASP A 87 -6.99 21.37 11.86
N ALA A 88 -6.64 22.61 11.49
CA ALA A 88 -7.48 23.78 11.77
C ALA A 88 -8.52 24.09 10.67
N LEU A 89 -8.23 23.83 9.41
CA LEU A 89 -9.03 24.32 8.27
C LEU A 89 -9.59 23.21 7.37
N LEU A 90 -8.99 22.04 7.38
CA LEU A 90 -9.34 20.91 6.50
C LEU A 90 -9.59 19.64 7.30
N THR A 91 -10.15 19.74 8.48
CA THR A 91 -10.32 18.67 9.47
C THR A 91 -10.50 17.29 8.84
N CYS A 92 -9.55 16.39 9.11
CA CYS A 92 -9.65 14.99 8.71
C CYS A 92 -10.41 14.19 9.76
N GLY A 93 -11.23 13.25 9.34
CA GLY A 93 -11.92 12.33 10.25
C GLY A 93 -11.26 10.96 10.31
N LYS A 94 -11.42 10.25 11.42
CA LYS A 94 -10.96 8.86 11.56
C LYS A 94 -11.64 7.95 10.55
N GLY A 95 -10.85 7.31 9.70
CA GLY A 95 -11.33 6.48 8.59
C GLY A 95 -11.64 7.24 7.31
N GLN A 96 -11.36 8.55 7.25
CA GLN A 96 -11.52 9.34 6.03
C GLN A 96 -10.38 9.07 5.04
N LYS A 97 -10.70 9.17 3.74
CA LYS A 97 -9.73 9.11 2.64
C LYS A 97 -9.51 10.52 2.10
N MET A 98 -8.26 10.98 2.06
CA MET A 98 -7.89 12.30 1.56
C MET A 98 -6.85 12.18 0.44
N GLY A 99 -6.97 12.99 -0.61
CA GLY A 99 -6.02 13.05 -1.70
C GLY A 99 -5.09 14.24 -1.59
N ILE A 100 -3.77 14.00 -1.72
CA ILE A 100 -2.76 15.05 -1.87
C ILE A 100 -2.40 15.14 -3.35
N PHE A 101 -2.90 16.17 -4.03
CA PHE A 101 -2.66 16.40 -5.44
C PHE A 101 -1.60 17.49 -5.59
N ALA A 102 -0.46 17.12 -6.16
CA ALA A 102 0.68 18.02 -6.27
C ALA A 102 1.50 17.71 -7.53
N GLY A 103 2.04 18.75 -8.14
CA GLY A 103 3.06 18.62 -9.18
C GLY A 103 4.41 18.16 -8.62
N SER A 104 5.39 18.00 -9.50
CA SER A 104 6.76 17.69 -9.09
C SER A 104 7.40 18.88 -8.36
N GLY A 105 8.15 18.62 -7.29
CA GLY A 105 8.98 19.63 -6.61
C GLY A 105 8.23 20.62 -5.72
N VAL A 106 6.93 20.47 -5.50
CA VAL A 106 6.13 21.42 -4.69
C VAL A 106 6.02 21.04 -3.20
N GLY A 107 6.77 20.04 -2.74
CA GLY A 107 6.81 19.65 -1.32
C GLY A 107 5.86 18.54 -0.91
N LYS A 108 5.33 17.72 -1.84
CA LYS A 108 4.47 16.57 -1.52
C LYS A 108 5.11 15.63 -0.50
N SER A 109 6.33 15.18 -0.73
CA SER A 109 7.04 14.25 0.16
C SER A 109 7.34 14.88 1.52
N THR A 110 7.60 16.19 1.57
CA THR A 110 7.77 16.92 2.82
C THR A 110 6.48 16.95 3.62
N LEU A 111 5.34 17.26 2.97
CA LEU A 111 4.03 17.24 3.62
C LEU A 111 3.68 15.84 4.12
N MET A 112 3.91 14.81 3.32
CA MET A 112 3.70 13.42 3.74
C MET A 112 4.53 13.07 4.98
N GLY A 113 5.82 13.43 4.98
CA GLY A 113 6.69 13.23 6.14
C GLY A 113 6.19 13.97 7.38
N MET A 114 5.69 15.20 7.24
CA MET A 114 5.09 15.97 8.34
C MET A 114 3.86 15.24 8.91
N ILE A 115 2.99 14.71 8.07
CA ILE A 115 1.79 13.96 8.47
C ILE A 115 2.19 12.67 9.18
N VAL A 116 3.12 11.88 8.63
CA VAL A 116 3.57 10.63 9.27
C VAL A 116 4.17 10.89 10.64
N ARG A 117 5.01 11.92 10.79
CA ARG A 117 5.61 12.26 12.10
C ARG A 117 4.61 12.86 13.07
N GLY A 118 3.71 13.72 12.58
CA GLY A 118 2.83 14.54 13.40
C GLY A 118 1.49 13.91 13.75
N SER A 119 1.06 12.87 13.02
CA SER A 119 -0.25 12.26 13.25
C SER A 119 -0.34 11.55 14.60
N GLU A 120 -1.53 11.57 15.17
CA GLU A 120 -1.86 10.88 16.43
C GLU A 120 -2.04 9.37 16.27
N ALA A 121 -1.98 8.83 15.05
CA ALA A 121 -2.15 7.41 14.80
C ALA A 121 -1.10 6.57 15.55
N PRO A 122 -1.52 5.58 16.34
CA PRO A 122 -0.60 4.68 17.03
C PRO A 122 0.18 3.80 16.05
N ILE A 123 -0.39 3.54 14.87
CA ILE A 123 0.24 2.75 13.80
C ILE A 123 0.23 3.55 12.50
N LYS A 124 1.34 3.48 11.78
CA LYS A 124 1.51 4.12 10.48
C LYS A 124 1.99 3.10 9.46
N VAL A 125 1.33 3.04 8.33
CA VAL A 125 1.73 2.18 7.21
C VAL A 125 1.94 3.07 5.99
N VAL A 126 3.16 3.06 5.46
CA VAL A 126 3.55 3.87 4.31
C VAL A 126 3.87 2.96 3.13
N ALA A 127 3.18 3.14 2.03
CA ALA A 127 3.41 2.42 0.78
C ALA A 127 4.12 3.35 -0.22
N LEU A 128 5.39 3.08 -0.49
CA LEU A 128 6.17 3.79 -1.51
C LEU A 128 6.14 2.98 -2.80
N ILE A 129 5.22 3.35 -3.70
CA ILE A 129 4.91 2.58 -4.90
C ILE A 129 5.35 3.33 -6.16
N GLY A 130 6.35 2.78 -6.84
CA GLY A 130 6.88 3.31 -8.08
C GLY A 130 7.77 4.54 -7.91
N GLU A 131 8.18 4.86 -6.69
CA GLU A 131 9.16 5.91 -6.44
C GLU A 131 10.56 5.46 -6.86
N ARG A 132 11.44 6.40 -7.17
CA ARG A 132 12.82 6.08 -7.56
C ARG A 132 13.59 5.54 -6.37
N GLY A 133 14.40 4.50 -6.59
CA GLY A 133 15.18 3.86 -5.53
C GLY A 133 15.99 4.84 -4.67
N ARG A 134 16.55 5.92 -5.28
CA ARG A 134 17.30 6.97 -4.55
C ARG A 134 16.43 7.84 -3.64
N GLU A 135 15.13 7.99 -3.93
CA GLU A 135 14.22 8.85 -3.17
C GLU A 135 13.73 8.17 -1.89
N VAL A 136 13.82 6.84 -1.82
CA VAL A 136 13.39 6.05 -0.66
C VAL A 136 14.24 6.32 0.59
N PRO A 137 15.59 6.18 0.56
CA PRO A 137 16.42 6.53 1.71
C PRO A 137 16.28 8.01 2.11
N GLU A 138 16.18 8.90 1.11
CA GLU A 138 15.99 10.31 1.36
C GLU A 138 14.67 10.61 2.10
N PHE A 139 13.57 9.94 1.72
CA PHE A 139 12.30 10.05 2.41
C PHE A 139 12.39 9.57 3.86
N ILE A 140 13.01 8.42 4.10
CA ILE A 140 13.17 7.86 5.45
C ILE A 140 14.01 8.78 6.34
N GLU A 141 15.17 9.23 5.86
CA GLU A 141 16.10 10.02 6.65
C GLU A 141 15.63 11.47 6.83
N LYS A 142 15.28 12.15 5.73
CA LYS A 142 14.94 13.57 5.78
C LYS A 142 13.50 13.82 6.17
N ASN A 143 12.57 13.04 5.64
CA ASN A 143 11.15 13.31 5.81
C ASN A 143 10.57 12.60 7.04
N LEU A 144 11.07 11.42 7.41
CA LEU A 144 10.66 10.72 8.63
C LEU A 144 11.63 10.91 9.80
N GLY A 145 12.83 11.45 9.56
CA GLY A 145 13.85 11.68 10.61
C GLY A 145 14.45 10.38 11.16
N GLY A 146 14.40 9.28 10.38
CA GLY A 146 14.94 7.98 10.75
C GLY A 146 14.15 7.24 11.84
N ASN A 147 13.16 7.88 12.47
CA ASN A 147 12.35 7.22 13.51
C ASN A 147 11.14 6.50 12.88
N LEU A 148 11.19 5.16 12.90
CA LEU A 148 10.16 4.29 12.34
C LEU A 148 9.45 3.44 13.40
N GLU A 149 9.60 3.73 14.68
CA GLU A 149 9.15 2.89 15.80
C GLU A 149 7.72 2.33 15.63
N ASN A 150 6.79 3.18 15.19
CA ASN A 150 5.38 2.80 14.96
C ASN A 150 5.02 2.77 13.48
N THR A 151 6.01 2.63 12.59
CA THR A 151 5.81 2.78 11.15
C THR A 151 6.28 1.52 10.42
N VAL A 152 5.45 1.04 9.51
CA VAL A 152 5.83 0.01 8.53
C VAL A 152 5.95 0.67 7.17
N ILE A 153 7.05 0.45 6.46
CA ILE A 153 7.24 0.97 5.10
C ILE A 153 7.30 -0.20 4.13
N VAL A 154 6.37 -0.23 3.18
CA VAL A 154 6.37 -1.18 2.06
C VAL A 154 6.88 -0.47 0.82
N ILE A 155 7.92 -1.02 0.19
CA ILE A 155 8.59 -0.41 -0.96
C ILE A 155 8.46 -1.30 -2.18
N ALA A 156 7.99 -0.70 -3.28
CA ALA A 156 8.12 -1.24 -4.63
C ALA A 156 8.56 -0.08 -5.54
N THR A 157 9.82 -0.07 -5.94
CA THR A 157 10.43 1.04 -6.68
C THR A 157 10.04 1.06 -8.16
N SER A 158 10.41 2.10 -8.88
CA SER A 158 10.08 2.25 -10.32
C SER A 158 10.74 1.21 -11.22
N ASP A 159 11.82 0.58 -10.76
CA ASP A 159 12.55 -0.49 -11.43
C ASP A 159 12.02 -1.90 -11.10
N ASP A 160 11.14 -2.02 -10.11
CA ASP A 160 10.43 -3.25 -9.83
C ASP A 160 9.36 -3.55 -10.90
N SER A 161 9.02 -4.82 -11.07
CA SER A 161 8.00 -5.25 -12.02
C SER A 161 6.64 -4.60 -11.74
N PRO A 162 5.76 -4.46 -12.76
CA PRO A 162 4.41 -3.95 -12.56
C PRO A 162 3.61 -4.74 -11.52
N LEU A 163 3.83 -6.05 -11.42
CA LEU A 163 3.20 -6.90 -10.39
C LEU A 163 3.70 -6.54 -8.99
N MET A 164 4.99 -6.32 -8.80
CA MET A 164 5.53 -5.89 -7.51
C MET A 164 4.93 -4.56 -7.07
N ARG A 165 4.85 -3.58 -7.97
CA ARG A 165 4.23 -2.27 -7.69
C ARG A 165 2.75 -2.39 -7.35
N LYS A 166 2.00 -3.23 -8.08
CA LYS A 166 0.59 -3.52 -7.79
C LYS A 166 0.42 -4.16 -6.42
N TYR A 167 1.10 -5.27 -6.18
CA TYR A 167 0.94 -6.02 -4.93
C TYR A 167 1.50 -5.29 -3.72
N GLY A 168 2.49 -4.41 -3.88
CA GLY A 168 3.01 -3.57 -2.79
C GLY A 168 1.93 -2.70 -2.14
N ALA A 169 1.05 -2.10 -2.95
CA ALA A 169 -0.08 -1.32 -2.43
C ALA A 169 -1.08 -2.19 -1.65
N PHE A 170 -1.40 -3.38 -2.17
CA PHE A 170 -2.31 -4.31 -1.50
C PHE A 170 -1.70 -4.92 -0.23
N SER A 171 -0.41 -5.24 -0.23
CA SER A 171 0.29 -5.75 0.94
C SER A 171 0.32 -4.73 2.07
N ALA A 172 0.63 -3.48 1.76
CA ALA A 172 0.57 -2.38 2.73
C ALA A 172 -0.84 -2.22 3.31
N MET A 173 -1.89 -2.31 2.46
CA MET A 173 -3.28 -2.26 2.93
C MET A 173 -3.62 -3.46 3.83
N SER A 174 -3.14 -4.68 3.51
CA SER A 174 -3.37 -5.86 4.35
C SER A 174 -2.69 -5.74 5.72
N ILE A 175 -1.52 -5.12 5.80
CA ILE A 175 -0.86 -4.79 7.07
C ILE A 175 -1.71 -3.79 7.87
N ALA A 176 -2.21 -2.74 7.23
CA ALA A 176 -3.08 -1.76 7.89
C ALA A 176 -4.38 -2.39 8.41
N GLU A 177 -5.00 -3.28 7.62
CA GLU A 177 -6.20 -4.01 8.04
C GLU A 177 -5.95 -4.93 9.23
N TYR A 178 -4.79 -5.58 9.31
CA TYR A 178 -4.43 -6.43 10.45
C TYR A 178 -4.50 -5.63 11.77
N PHE A 179 -3.90 -4.44 11.81
CA PHE A 179 -3.93 -3.59 13.00
C PHE A 179 -5.33 -3.00 13.27
N LYS A 180 -6.05 -2.62 12.22
CA LYS A 180 -7.45 -2.15 12.34
C LYS A 180 -8.34 -3.23 12.98
N GLU A 181 -8.20 -4.48 12.57
CA GLU A 181 -8.98 -5.60 13.11
C GLU A 181 -8.71 -5.85 14.59
N GLN A 182 -7.57 -5.42 15.12
CA GLN A 182 -7.23 -5.41 16.54
C GLN A 182 -7.72 -4.17 17.30
N GLY A 183 -8.55 -3.33 16.69
CA GLY A 183 -9.10 -2.13 17.30
C GLY A 183 -8.17 -0.91 17.28
N ARG A 184 -7.06 -0.95 16.52
CA ARG A 184 -6.10 0.16 16.45
C ARG A 184 -6.41 1.10 15.29
N ASP A 185 -6.23 2.39 15.51
CA ASP A 185 -6.31 3.39 14.45
C ASP A 185 -5.01 3.43 13.66
N VAL A 186 -5.13 3.38 12.34
CA VAL A 186 -3.99 3.32 11.42
C VAL A 186 -4.02 4.53 10.49
N LEU A 187 -2.88 5.21 10.37
CA LEU A 187 -2.61 6.11 9.25
C LEU A 187 -2.03 5.29 8.10
N PHE A 188 -2.74 5.23 6.99
CA PHE A 188 -2.25 4.63 5.75
C PHE A 188 -1.86 5.73 4.76
N MET A 189 -0.63 5.73 4.28
CA MET A 189 -0.19 6.68 3.27
C MET A 189 0.39 5.96 2.07
N MET A 190 0.02 6.39 0.87
CA MET A 190 0.54 5.81 -0.37
C MET A 190 1.09 6.88 -1.31
N ASP A 191 2.33 6.73 -1.69
CA ASP A 191 2.99 7.49 -2.74
C ASP A 191 3.45 6.52 -3.84
N SER A 192 2.74 6.39 -4.96
CA SER A 192 1.52 7.11 -5.26
C SER A 192 0.47 6.23 -5.92
N VAL A 193 -0.80 6.63 -5.77
CA VAL A 193 -1.93 6.01 -6.48
C VAL A 193 -1.73 6.02 -7.99
N THR A 194 -1.13 7.09 -8.53
CA THR A 194 -0.83 7.19 -9.97
C THR A 194 0.12 6.08 -10.43
N ARG A 195 1.17 5.80 -9.68
CA ARG A 195 2.14 4.74 -10.00
C ARG A 195 1.52 3.34 -9.89
N PHE A 196 0.65 3.14 -8.91
CA PHE A 196 -0.16 1.93 -8.79
C PHE A 196 -1.09 1.74 -10.01
N ALA A 197 -1.79 2.79 -10.43
CA ALA A 197 -2.63 2.76 -11.64
C ALA A 197 -1.81 2.49 -12.91
N MET A 198 -0.61 3.07 -13.02
CA MET A 198 0.30 2.81 -14.15
C MET A 198 0.78 1.37 -14.16
N ALA A 199 1.07 0.77 -13.01
CA ALA A 199 1.45 -0.64 -12.92
C ALA A 199 0.33 -1.56 -13.44
N GLN A 200 -0.91 -1.32 -13.04
CA GLN A 200 -2.05 -2.08 -13.58
C GLN A 200 -2.27 -1.82 -15.08
N ARG A 201 -2.03 -0.58 -15.55
CA ARG A 201 -2.09 -0.27 -16.98
C ARG A 201 -1.08 -1.11 -17.77
N GLU A 202 0.17 -1.21 -17.31
CA GLU A 202 1.20 -2.03 -17.95
C GLU A 202 0.78 -3.51 -18.01
N ILE A 203 0.20 -4.03 -16.92
CA ILE A 203 -0.32 -5.42 -16.85
C ILE A 203 -1.47 -5.61 -17.84
N GLY A 204 -2.47 -4.74 -17.83
CA GLY A 204 -3.64 -4.85 -18.70
C GLY A 204 -3.29 -4.78 -20.16
N LEU A 205 -2.43 -3.83 -20.57
CA LEU A 205 -1.95 -3.72 -21.95
C LEU A 205 -1.15 -4.96 -22.38
N ALA A 206 -0.31 -5.50 -21.52
CA ALA A 206 0.44 -6.73 -21.79
C ALA A 206 -0.48 -7.97 -21.97
N LEU A 207 -1.64 -7.97 -21.31
CA LEU A 207 -2.69 -8.99 -21.47
C LEU A 207 -3.62 -8.74 -22.66
N GLY A 208 -3.42 -7.65 -23.42
CA GLY A 208 -4.21 -7.33 -24.60
C GLY A 208 -5.51 -6.57 -24.30
N GLU A 209 -5.67 -6.01 -23.09
CA GLU A 209 -6.81 -5.13 -22.82
C GLU A 209 -6.74 -3.86 -23.70
N PRO A 210 -7.83 -3.46 -24.34
CA PRO A 210 -7.84 -2.23 -25.13
C PRO A 210 -7.75 -1.02 -24.21
N PRO A 211 -6.92 -0.01 -24.55
CA PRO A 211 -6.89 1.25 -23.82
C PRO A 211 -8.20 2.02 -24.02
N THR A 212 -8.70 2.62 -22.94
CA THR A 212 -9.88 3.49 -22.94
C THR A 212 -9.50 4.94 -22.67
N SER A 213 -10.20 5.62 -21.78
CA SER A 213 -9.94 7.02 -21.44
C SER A 213 -8.50 7.25 -20.97
N LYS A 214 -7.82 8.23 -21.53
CA LYS A 214 -6.43 8.62 -21.23
C LYS A 214 -5.41 7.46 -21.33
N GLY A 215 -5.72 6.44 -22.12
CA GLY A 215 -4.85 5.28 -22.34
C GLY A 215 -4.83 4.27 -21.21
N TYR A 216 -5.77 4.33 -20.27
CA TYR A 216 -5.92 3.33 -19.22
C TYR A 216 -6.90 2.24 -19.64
N PRO A 217 -6.56 0.94 -19.46
CA PRO A 217 -7.50 -0.14 -19.69
C PRO A 217 -8.58 -0.21 -18.59
N PRO A 218 -9.75 -0.85 -18.87
CA PRO A 218 -10.85 -0.94 -17.91
C PRO A 218 -10.47 -1.53 -16.56
N SER A 219 -9.53 -2.47 -16.53
CA SER A 219 -9.06 -3.12 -15.30
C SER A 219 -8.47 -2.14 -14.29
N VAL A 220 -7.90 -1.01 -14.73
CA VAL A 220 -7.37 0.03 -13.81
C VAL A 220 -8.51 0.70 -13.06
N LEU A 221 -9.60 1.05 -13.77
CA LEU A 221 -10.76 1.71 -13.17
C LEU A 221 -11.47 0.80 -12.17
N ALA A 222 -11.48 -0.52 -12.43
CA ALA A 222 -12.05 -1.51 -11.51
C ALA A 222 -11.16 -1.74 -10.28
N LEU A 223 -9.84 -1.68 -10.45
CA LEU A 223 -8.88 -2.01 -9.37
C LEU A 223 -8.73 -0.88 -8.34
N LEU A 224 -8.79 0.38 -8.77
CA LEU A 224 -8.64 1.54 -7.87
C LEU A 224 -9.66 1.53 -6.72
N PRO A 225 -10.97 1.39 -6.97
CA PRO A 225 -11.95 1.27 -5.89
C PRO A 225 -11.71 0.07 -4.99
N GLN A 226 -11.27 -1.07 -5.53
CA GLN A 226 -10.99 -2.27 -4.73
C GLN A 226 -9.92 -2.01 -3.65
N LEU A 227 -8.88 -1.25 -3.96
CA LEU A 227 -7.89 -0.86 -2.97
C LEU A 227 -8.44 0.21 -2.00
N MET A 228 -9.02 1.27 -2.54
CA MET A 228 -9.41 2.44 -1.74
C MET A 228 -10.57 2.15 -0.79
N GLU A 229 -11.50 1.25 -1.18
CA GLU A 229 -12.63 0.87 -0.34
C GLU A 229 -12.27 -0.12 0.77
N ARG A 230 -11.04 -0.60 0.84
CA ARG A 230 -10.53 -1.34 1.99
C ARG A 230 -10.18 -0.43 3.18
N ALA A 231 -9.85 0.84 2.92
CA ALA A 231 -9.67 1.84 3.97
C ALA A 231 -11.03 2.32 4.52
N GLY A 232 -11.02 2.81 5.75
CA GLY A 232 -12.20 3.34 6.44
C GLY A 232 -12.30 2.89 7.88
N LYS A 233 -13.40 3.30 8.53
CA LYS A 233 -13.77 2.91 9.90
C LYS A 233 -14.74 1.72 9.83
N GLU A 234 -14.54 0.72 10.68
CA GLU A 234 -15.44 -0.40 10.85
C GLU A 234 -16.03 -0.36 12.26
N GLU A 235 -17.33 -0.59 12.39
CA GLU A 235 -17.98 -0.54 13.69
C GLU A 235 -17.43 -1.62 14.63
N GLY A 236 -17.09 -1.25 15.87
CA GLY A 236 -16.50 -2.16 16.86
C GLY A 236 -15.02 -2.52 16.62
N LYS A 237 -14.37 -1.92 15.63
CA LYS A 237 -12.95 -2.09 15.33
C LYS A 237 -12.23 -0.73 15.25
N GLY A 238 -10.93 -0.76 14.91
CA GLY A 238 -10.19 0.45 14.61
C GLY A 238 -10.53 1.06 13.25
N SER A 239 -9.74 2.05 12.85
CA SER A 239 -9.93 2.75 11.58
C SER A 239 -8.65 2.75 10.74
N ILE A 240 -8.81 2.89 9.41
CA ILE A 240 -7.72 3.21 8.48
C ILE A 240 -8.04 4.56 7.87
N THR A 241 -7.33 5.59 8.30
CA THR A 241 -7.34 6.93 7.70
C THR A 241 -6.28 6.97 6.60
N ALA A 242 -6.62 7.30 5.36
CA ALA A 242 -5.77 7.13 4.20
C ALA A 242 -5.53 8.42 3.42
#